data_0e85d16013dd9e35eb4f499f3502d734
#
_entry.id   0e85d16013dd9e35eb4f499f3502d734
#
_cell.length_a   1.000
_cell.length_b   1.000
_cell.length_c   1.000
_cell.angle_alpha   90.00
_cell.angle_beta   90.00
_cell.angle_gamma   90.00
#
_symmetry.space_group_name_H-M   'P 1'
#
loop_
_entity.id
_entity.type
_entity.pdbx_description
1 polymer ?
#
loop_
_entity_poly.entity_id
_entity_poly.type
_entity_poly.pdbx_seq_one_letter_code
_entity_poly.pdbx_strand_id
1 'polypeptide(L)'
;MKKGNVLILAIAATALLGGSAWLYAKKTGGHEEKKTSLRIGVLLYRGDDTFIGTLRNSMEQAAKEYEKETGVRVTLDVRDAKRNQLTQNSQAERMIDLGCDVLCVNMVDRSAASGVIDQAMESDIPIVFFNREPVAEDMNRWEKLYYVGADAKESAVLEGQILVDAYRKNPSTLDRNGDGVVSYVLLEGETNHQDSLIRTEWSIETLKDGGVPIEKITGGIANWERNQASALMEQWLLDYGNKIELVLCNNDDMALGASDAIERAGIVAGTIKLVGIDGTPAGQEAFREGKLFGTVESS
;
A
#
# COMPACT_ATOMS: atom_id res chain seq x y z
N MET A 1 12.10 4.84 -5.08
CA MET A 1 11.13 4.51 -6.15
C MET A 1 11.57 3.46 -7.17
N LYS A 2 12.84 3.24 -7.48
CA LYS A 2 13.24 2.34 -8.59
C LYS A 2 13.39 0.85 -8.24
N LYS A 3 13.57 0.46 -6.98
CA LYS A 3 13.91 -0.93 -6.63
C LYS A 3 12.72 -1.88 -6.45
N GLY A 4 11.61 -1.44 -5.85
CA GLY A 4 10.46 -2.32 -5.59
C GLY A 4 9.68 -2.70 -6.85
N ASN A 5 9.50 -1.75 -7.78
CA ASN A 5 8.69 -1.95 -8.99
C ASN A 5 9.43 -2.78 -10.06
N VAL A 6 10.76 -2.64 -10.14
CA VAL A 6 11.63 -3.53 -10.94
C VAL A 6 11.60 -4.94 -10.36
N LEU A 7 11.43 -5.09 -9.03
CA LEU A 7 11.38 -6.37 -8.36
C LEU A 7 10.12 -7.18 -8.73
N ILE A 8 8.94 -6.56 -8.85
CA ILE A 8 7.69 -7.26 -9.24
C ILE A 8 7.84 -7.85 -10.66
N LEU A 9 8.34 -7.08 -11.62
CA LEU A 9 8.59 -7.56 -12.98
C LEU A 9 9.79 -8.51 -13.05
N ALA A 10 10.84 -8.26 -12.27
CA ALA A 10 11.99 -9.15 -12.19
C ALA A 10 11.63 -10.49 -11.53
N ILE A 11 10.80 -10.52 -10.49
CA ILE A 11 10.31 -11.77 -9.87
C ILE A 11 9.39 -12.51 -10.84
N ALA A 12 8.47 -11.83 -11.54
CA ALA A 12 7.65 -12.42 -12.57
C ALA A 12 8.52 -12.98 -13.74
N ALA A 13 9.52 -12.22 -14.18
CA ALA A 13 10.45 -12.66 -15.23
C ALA A 13 11.41 -13.77 -14.76
N THR A 14 11.92 -13.74 -13.54
CA THR A 14 12.80 -14.78 -13.00
C THR A 14 12.05 -16.05 -12.63
N ALA A 15 10.81 -15.96 -12.16
CA ALA A 15 9.96 -17.13 -11.94
C ALA A 15 9.62 -17.85 -13.26
N LEU A 16 9.47 -17.10 -14.35
CA LEU A 16 9.19 -17.65 -15.69
C LEU A 16 10.45 -18.11 -16.43
N LEU A 17 11.60 -17.42 -16.25
CA LEU A 17 12.83 -17.70 -16.99
C LEU A 17 13.83 -18.57 -16.21
N GLY A 18 13.83 -18.50 -14.88
CA GLY A 18 14.81 -19.19 -14.05
C GLY A 18 14.43 -20.60 -13.58
N GLY A 19 13.15 -20.84 -13.26
CA GLY A 19 12.71 -22.10 -12.67
C GLY A 19 12.38 -23.20 -13.70
N SER A 20 11.58 -22.86 -14.69
CA SER A 20 11.11 -23.84 -15.68
C SER A 20 12.09 -24.04 -16.85
N ALA A 21 12.75 -22.98 -17.32
CA ALA A 21 13.68 -23.06 -18.42
C ALA A 21 14.96 -23.85 -18.06
N TRP A 22 15.50 -23.65 -16.84
CA TRP A 22 16.68 -24.38 -16.38
C TRP A 22 16.41 -25.88 -16.14
N LEU A 23 15.25 -26.25 -15.66
CA LEU A 23 14.84 -27.65 -15.49
C LEU A 23 14.48 -28.32 -16.81
N TYR A 24 13.93 -27.59 -17.77
CA TYR A 24 13.54 -28.13 -19.09
C TYR A 24 14.75 -28.32 -20.00
N ALA A 25 15.68 -27.37 -20.05
CA ALA A 25 16.92 -27.47 -20.80
C ALA A 25 17.79 -28.66 -20.37
N LYS A 26 17.74 -29.03 -19.08
CA LYS A 26 18.46 -30.19 -18.54
C LYS A 26 17.85 -31.54 -18.93
N LYS A 27 16.56 -31.55 -19.37
CA LYS A 27 15.81 -32.79 -19.63
C LYS A 27 15.63 -33.13 -21.12
N THR A 28 15.72 -32.19 -22.03
CA THR A 28 15.27 -32.40 -23.43
C THR A 28 16.29 -32.08 -24.53
N GLY A 29 17.45 -31.49 -24.26
CA GLY A 29 18.44 -31.19 -25.30
C GLY A 29 17.92 -30.39 -26.50
N GLY A 30 16.79 -29.69 -26.35
CA GLY A 30 16.12 -28.94 -27.41
C GLY A 30 16.50 -27.47 -27.45
N HIS A 31 16.45 -26.85 -28.62
CA HIS A 31 16.57 -25.41 -28.80
C HIS A 31 15.46 -24.73 -27.98
N GLU A 32 15.81 -23.90 -26.99
CA GLU A 32 14.87 -23.00 -26.32
C GLU A 32 14.32 -22.02 -27.37
N GLU A 33 13.05 -22.13 -27.71
CA GLU A 33 12.34 -21.05 -28.37
C GLU A 33 12.31 -19.86 -27.40
N LYS A 34 13.11 -18.84 -27.71
CA LYS A 34 13.17 -17.62 -26.91
C LYS A 34 11.78 -16.97 -26.91
N LYS A 35 11.13 -16.94 -25.76
CA LYS A 35 9.81 -16.33 -25.63
C LYS A 35 9.88 -14.87 -26.07
N THR A 36 9.10 -14.49 -27.06
CA THR A 36 9.11 -13.16 -27.68
C THR A 36 8.03 -12.23 -27.12
N SER A 37 7.12 -12.78 -26.31
CA SER A 37 6.05 -12.02 -25.67
C SER A 37 5.72 -12.57 -24.28
N LEU A 38 5.31 -11.68 -23.39
CA LEU A 38 4.86 -11.96 -22.02
C LEU A 38 3.51 -11.28 -21.80
N ARG A 39 2.49 -12.03 -21.37
CA ARG A 39 1.19 -11.49 -20.99
C ARG A 39 1.00 -11.59 -19.48
N ILE A 40 0.78 -10.47 -18.82
CA ILE A 40 0.60 -10.35 -17.38
C ILE A 40 -0.84 -9.91 -17.10
N GLY A 41 -1.60 -10.71 -16.38
CA GLY A 41 -2.91 -10.32 -15.85
C GLY A 41 -2.72 -9.56 -14.53
N VAL A 42 -3.19 -8.32 -14.45
CA VAL A 42 -3.13 -7.50 -13.24
C VAL A 42 -4.53 -7.31 -12.68
N LEU A 43 -4.79 -7.85 -11.49
CA LEU A 43 -6.09 -7.79 -10.83
C LEU A 43 -6.02 -6.85 -9.64
N LEU A 44 -6.69 -5.71 -9.73
CA LEU A 44 -6.75 -4.70 -8.69
C LEU A 44 -7.98 -4.91 -7.81
N TYR A 45 -7.86 -4.72 -6.49
CA TYR A 45 -9.01 -4.75 -5.59
C TYR A 45 -10.00 -3.61 -5.88
N ARG A 46 -9.46 -2.45 -6.26
CA ARG A 46 -10.17 -1.31 -6.83
C ARG A 46 -9.23 -0.43 -7.66
N GLY A 47 -9.74 0.19 -8.70
CA GLY A 47 -8.95 0.98 -9.64
C GLY A 47 -8.83 2.47 -9.31
N ASP A 48 -9.63 2.97 -8.36
CA ASP A 48 -9.70 4.38 -7.95
C ASP A 48 -8.88 4.69 -6.69
N ASP A 49 -8.12 3.73 -6.17
CA ASP A 49 -7.18 3.92 -5.07
C ASP A 49 -5.91 4.64 -5.55
N THR A 50 -5.56 5.75 -4.89
CA THR A 50 -4.44 6.61 -5.29
C THR A 50 -3.11 5.87 -5.24
N PHE A 51 -2.84 5.11 -4.17
CA PHE A 51 -1.59 4.36 -4.01
C PHE A 51 -1.50 3.22 -5.03
N ILE A 52 -2.58 2.45 -5.21
CA ILE A 52 -2.64 1.37 -6.21
C ILE A 52 -2.49 1.94 -7.64
N GLY A 53 -3.02 3.12 -7.89
CA GLY A 53 -2.80 3.86 -9.13
C GLY A 53 -1.32 4.16 -9.40
N THR A 54 -0.56 4.54 -8.38
CA THR A 54 0.90 4.75 -8.50
C THR A 54 1.64 3.45 -8.80
N LEU A 55 1.28 2.34 -8.14
CA LEU A 55 1.85 1.02 -8.40
C LEU A 55 1.55 0.56 -9.83
N ARG A 56 0.31 0.71 -10.30
CA ARG A 56 -0.06 0.40 -11.67
C ARG A 56 0.79 1.17 -12.68
N ASN A 57 0.92 2.49 -12.52
CA ASN A 57 1.72 3.32 -13.42
C ASN A 57 3.19 2.87 -13.43
N SER A 58 3.72 2.49 -12.28
CA SER A 58 5.09 1.98 -12.15
C SER A 58 5.24 0.61 -12.84
N MET A 59 4.24 -0.28 -12.76
CA MET A 59 4.24 -1.55 -13.50
C MET A 59 4.23 -1.32 -15.02
N GLU A 60 3.42 -0.36 -15.50
CA GLU A 60 3.37 0.00 -16.93
C GLU A 60 4.71 0.56 -17.42
N GLN A 61 5.38 1.38 -16.61
CA GLN A 61 6.71 1.91 -16.94
C GLN A 61 7.77 0.78 -16.95
N ALA A 62 7.79 -0.08 -15.93
CA ALA A 62 8.72 -1.18 -15.84
C ALA A 62 8.54 -2.19 -17.00
N ALA A 63 7.29 -2.42 -17.44
CA ALA A 63 7.03 -3.24 -18.62
C ALA A 63 7.68 -2.66 -19.89
N LYS A 64 7.56 -1.35 -20.12
CA LYS A 64 8.18 -0.66 -21.26
C LYS A 64 9.71 -0.69 -21.20
N GLU A 65 10.28 -0.51 -20.00
CA GLU A 65 11.73 -0.61 -19.81
C GLU A 65 12.23 -2.03 -20.10
N TYR A 66 11.54 -3.06 -19.61
CA TYR A 66 11.87 -4.47 -19.89
C TYR A 66 11.76 -4.81 -21.38
N GLU A 67 10.70 -4.35 -22.09
CA GLU A 67 10.61 -4.51 -23.55
C GLU A 67 11.80 -3.91 -24.28
N LYS A 68 12.20 -2.69 -23.87
CA LYS A 68 13.34 -1.97 -24.47
C LYS A 68 14.66 -2.69 -24.26
N GLU A 69 14.86 -3.29 -23.08
CA GLU A 69 16.11 -3.96 -22.73
C GLU A 69 16.23 -5.36 -23.34
N THR A 70 15.12 -6.09 -23.43
CA THR A 70 15.13 -7.52 -23.78
C THR A 70 14.61 -7.82 -25.20
N GLY A 71 13.83 -6.91 -25.76
CA GLY A 71 13.08 -7.13 -27.01
C GLY A 71 11.86 -8.04 -26.85
N VAL A 72 11.51 -8.45 -25.62
CA VAL A 72 10.32 -9.25 -25.29
C VAL A 72 9.14 -8.32 -25.13
N ARG A 73 8.10 -8.48 -25.94
CA ARG A 73 6.86 -7.68 -25.82
C ARG A 73 6.13 -8.02 -24.50
N VAL A 74 5.79 -7.00 -23.69
CA VAL A 74 5.04 -7.18 -22.45
C VAL A 74 3.64 -6.58 -22.60
N THR A 75 2.61 -7.39 -22.40
CA THR A 75 1.21 -6.95 -22.37
C THR A 75 0.70 -7.03 -20.93
N LEU A 76 0.28 -5.88 -20.39
CA LEU A 76 -0.40 -5.81 -19.10
C LEU A 76 -1.91 -5.74 -19.35
N ASP A 77 -2.66 -6.75 -18.92
CA ASP A 77 -4.13 -6.73 -18.94
C ASP A 77 -4.64 -6.42 -17.54
N VAL A 78 -5.03 -5.16 -17.30
CA VAL A 78 -5.41 -4.66 -15.98
C VAL A 78 -6.91 -4.70 -15.79
N ARG A 79 -7.37 -5.28 -14.67
CA ARG A 79 -8.79 -5.39 -14.31
C ARG A 79 -9.03 -4.81 -12.92
N ASP A 80 -10.16 -4.14 -12.78
CA ASP A 80 -10.66 -3.58 -11.53
C ASP A 80 -11.78 -4.46 -10.98
N ALA A 81 -11.58 -5.02 -9.81
CA ALA A 81 -12.57 -5.86 -9.13
C ALA A 81 -13.67 -5.05 -8.42
N LYS A 82 -13.52 -3.72 -8.33
CA LYS A 82 -14.47 -2.82 -7.68
C LYS A 82 -14.88 -3.28 -6.27
N ARG A 83 -13.90 -3.73 -5.50
CA ARG A 83 -14.08 -4.25 -4.13
C ARG A 83 -14.95 -5.52 -4.05
N ASN A 84 -15.11 -6.26 -5.12
CA ASN A 84 -15.90 -7.48 -5.16
C ASN A 84 -15.03 -8.71 -5.41
N GLN A 85 -14.91 -9.58 -4.42
CA GLN A 85 -14.08 -10.78 -4.50
C GLN A 85 -14.56 -11.77 -5.57
N LEU A 86 -15.87 -11.93 -5.75
CA LEU A 86 -16.41 -12.83 -6.79
C LEU A 86 -16.07 -12.31 -8.19
N THR A 87 -16.14 -10.98 -8.37
CA THR A 87 -15.69 -10.34 -9.61
C THR A 87 -14.20 -10.60 -9.85
N GLN A 88 -13.37 -10.48 -8.81
CA GLN A 88 -11.93 -10.74 -8.92
C GLN A 88 -11.64 -12.19 -9.31
N ASN A 89 -12.33 -13.16 -8.70
CA ASN A 89 -12.19 -14.58 -9.05
C ASN A 89 -12.55 -14.85 -10.52
N SER A 90 -13.66 -14.28 -11.01
CA SER A 90 -14.06 -14.40 -12.43
C SER A 90 -13.08 -13.70 -13.38
N GLN A 91 -12.45 -12.61 -12.93
CA GLN A 91 -11.41 -11.93 -13.69
C GLN A 91 -10.13 -12.79 -13.77
N ALA A 92 -9.75 -13.49 -12.68
CA ALA A 92 -8.62 -14.42 -12.67
C ALA A 92 -8.83 -15.56 -13.67
N GLU A 93 -9.99 -16.22 -13.63
CA GLU A 93 -10.37 -17.26 -14.59
C GLU A 93 -10.25 -16.77 -16.04
N ARG A 94 -10.80 -15.60 -16.33
CA ARG A 94 -10.71 -15.02 -17.66
C ARG A 94 -9.29 -14.68 -18.09
N MET A 95 -8.40 -14.23 -17.20
CA MET A 95 -7.00 -13.99 -17.55
C MET A 95 -6.27 -15.29 -17.89
N ILE A 96 -6.57 -16.36 -17.16
CA ILE A 96 -6.05 -17.70 -17.41
C ILE A 96 -6.51 -18.19 -18.79
N ASP A 97 -7.80 -18.07 -19.10
CA ASP A 97 -8.37 -18.45 -20.42
C ASP A 97 -7.76 -17.64 -21.58
N LEU A 98 -7.39 -16.38 -21.34
CA LEU A 98 -6.73 -15.53 -22.32
C LEU A 98 -5.24 -15.85 -22.49
N GLY A 99 -4.71 -16.83 -21.75
CA GLY A 99 -3.33 -17.30 -21.82
C GLY A 99 -2.34 -16.32 -21.20
N CYS A 100 -2.66 -15.78 -20.02
CA CYS A 100 -1.67 -15.06 -19.21
C CYS A 100 -0.53 -15.98 -18.79
N ASP A 101 0.68 -15.44 -18.75
CA ASP A 101 1.88 -16.13 -18.29
C ASP A 101 2.07 -16.03 -16.80
N VAL A 102 1.49 -15.00 -16.18
CA VAL A 102 1.54 -14.72 -14.73
C VAL A 102 0.34 -13.85 -14.36
N LEU A 103 -0.16 -14.04 -13.14
CA LEU A 103 -1.11 -13.15 -12.50
C LEU A 103 -0.41 -12.29 -11.45
N CYS A 104 -0.64 -10.97 -11.48
CA CYS A 104 -0.30 -10.04 -10.42
C CYS A 104 -1.61 -9.65 -9.72
N VAL A 105 -1.77 -10.01 -8.44
CA VAL A 105 -3.05 -9.90 -7.75
C VAL A 105 -2.94 -9.04 -6.49
N ASN A 106 -3.68 -7.94 -6.48
CA ASN A 106 -3.98 -7.17 -5.28
C ASN A 106 -5.36 -7.62 -4.77
N MET A 107 -5.37 -8.50 -3.78
CA MET A 107 -6.59 -9.15 -3.29
C MET A 107 -7.64 -8.17 -2.80
N VAL A 108 -8.92 -8.43 -3.08
CA VAL A 108 -10.04 -7.74 -2.41
C VAL A 108 -10.09 -8.14 -0.95
N ASP A 109 -10.09 -9.44 -0.69
CA ASP A 109 -10.05 -10.02 0.66
C ASP A 109 -8.85 -10.97 0.75
N ARG A 110 -7.89 -10.60 1.60
CA ARG A 110 -6.66 -11.38 1.81
C ARG A 110 -6.90 -12.78 2.38
N SER A 111 -8.05 -13.02 2.99
CA SER A 111 -8.44 -14.33 3.54
C SER A 111 -9.21 -15.21 2.54
N ALA A 112 -9.48 -14.72 1.34
CA ALA A 112 -10.23 -15.40 0.29
C ALA A 112 -9.39 -15.69 -0.96
N ALA A 113 -8.07 -15.82 -0.82
CA ALA A 113 -7.16 -16.04 -1.94
C ALA A 113 -7.25 -17.45 -2.52
N SER A 114 -7.77 -18.42 -1.77
CA SER A 114 -7.86 -19.83 -2.18
C SER A 114 -8.48 -20.03 -3.55
N GLY A 115 -9.56 -19.33 -3.88
CA GLY A 115 -10.24 -19.48 -5.17
C GLY A 115 -9.40 -19.05 -6.37
N VAL A 116 -8.62 -17.98 -6.25
CA VAL A 116 -7.68 -17.53 -7.29
C VAL A 116 -6.49 -18.47 -7.38
N ILE A 117 -5.99 -18.94 -6.23
CA ILE A 117 -4.86 -19.88 -6.17
C ILE A 117 -5.22 -21.21 -6.85
N ASP A 118 -6.39 -21.79 -6.57
CA ASP A 118 -6.82 -23.06 -7.16
C ASP A 118 -6.87 -22.99 -8.69
N GLN A 119 -7.48 -21.94 -9.23
CA GLN A 119 -7.56 -21.72 -10.68
C GLN A 119 -6.16 -21.60 -11.33
N ALA A 120 -5.25 -20.87 -10.69
CA ALA A 120 -3.88 -20.68 -11.18
C ALA A 120 -3.06 -21.97 -11.10
N MET A 121 -3.21 -22.76 -10.02
CA MET A 121 -2.57 -24.06 -9.84
C MET A 121 -2.99 -25.06 -10.91
N GLU A 122 -4.29 -25.16 -11.20
CA GLU A 122 -4.83 -26.05 -12.24
C GLU A 122 -4.25 -25.75 -13.63
N SER A 123 -3.90 -24.49 -13.88
CA SER A 123 -3.36 -24.02 -15.16
C SER A 123 -1.84 -23.81 -15.14
N ASP A 124 -1.18 -24.11 -14.04
CA ASP A 124 0.26 -23.94 -13.81
C ASP A 124 0.75 -22.48 -14.00
N ILE A 125 -0.08 -21.47 -13.70
CA ILE A 125 0.20 -20.04 -13.87
C ILE A 125 0.63 -19.44 -12.53
N PRO A 126 1.87 -18.97 -12.36
CA PRO A 126 2.35 -18.37 -11.12
C PRO A 126 1.58 -17.11 -10.75
N ILE A 127 1.47 -16.83 -9.44
CA ILE A 127 0.84 -15.63 -8.90
C ILE A 127 1.88 -14.81 -8.14
N VAL A 128 1.90 -13.50 -8.41
CA VAL A 128 2.57 -12.50 -7.58
C VAL A 128 1.49 -11.67 -6.90
N PHE A 129 1.24 -11.93 -5.64
CA PHE A 129 0.40 -11.06 -4.82
C PHE A 129 1.17 -9.78 -4.50
N PHE A 130 0.48 -8.66 -4.47
CA PHE A 130 1.10 -7.38 -4.12
C PHE A 130 0.22 -6.53 -3.21
N ASN A 131 0.84 -5.70 -2.37
CA ASN A 131 0.26 -4.81 -1.38
C ASN A 131 -0.55 -5.55 -0.29
N ARG A 132 -1.55 -6.35 -0.63
CA ARG A 132 -2.37 -7.14 0.31
C ARG A 132 -1.86 -8.57 0.35
N GLU A 133 -1.13 -8.90 1.42
CA GLU A 133 -0.58 -10.23 1.61
C GLU A 133 -1.68 -11.23 1.97
N PRO A 134 -1.87 -12.32 1.21
CA PRO A 134 -2.77 -13.39 1.63
C PRO A 134 -2.38 -13.97 2.98
N VAL A 135 -3.32 -14.64 3.65
CA VAL A 135 -3.00 -15.33 4.91
C VAL A 135 -1.95 -16.42 4.68
N ALA A 136 -1.13 -16.68 5.70
CA ALA A 136 -0.01 -17.63 5.58
C ALA A 136 -0.47 -19.03 5.13
N GLU A 137 -1.66 -19.46 5.54
CA GLU A 137 -2.25 -20.73 5.12
C GLU A 137 -2.39 -20.81 3.59
N ASP A 138 -2.87 -19.74 2.95
CA ASP A 138 -3.02 -19.69 1.50
C ASP A 138 -1.65 -19.59 0.80
N MET A 139 -0.72 -18.80 1.32
CA MET A 139 0.62 -18.65 0.74
C MET A 139 1.45 -19.95 0.77
N ASN A 140 1.15 -20.86 1.71
CA ASN A 140 1.84 -22.14 1.82
C ASN A 140 1.27 -23.25 0.92
N ARG A 141 0.22 -22.99 0.14
CA ARG A 141 -0.48 -24.01 -0.67
C ARG A 141 0.29 -24.41 -1.93
N TRP A 142 1.14 -23.53 -2.44
CA TRP A 142 1.85 -23.77 -3.70
C TRP A 142 3.16 -23.00 -3.78
N GLU A 143 4.16 -23.60 -4.41
CA GLU A 143 5.51 -23.05 -4.52
C GLU A 143 5.64 -21.88 -5.53
N LYS A 144 4.63 -21.67 -6.41
CA LYS A 144 4.62 -20.57 -7.39
C LYS A 144 3.79 -19.37 -6.93
N LEU A 145 3.63 -19.21 -5.63
CA LEU A 145 3.03 -18.04 -5.00
C LEU A 145 4.13 -17.13 -4.46
N TYR A 146 4.05 -15.87 -4.82
CA TYR A 146 5.00 -14.84 -4.41
C TYR A 146 4.24 -13.66 -3.82
N TYR A 147 4.88 -12.93 -2.91
CA TYR A 147 4.33 -11.69 -2.37
C TYR A 147 5.34 -10.56 -2.47
N VAL A 148 4.86 -9.37 -2.81
CA VAL A 148 5.62 -8.11 -2.84
C VAL A 148 4.79 -7.04 -2.15
N GLY A 149 5.32 -6.47 -1.09
CA GLY A 149 4.70 -5.38 -0.34
C GLY A 149 5.74 -4.50 0.31
N ALA A 150 5.31 -3.35 0.81
CA ALA A 150 6.14 -2.48 1.62
C ALA A 150 6.30 -3.06 3.04
N ASP A 151 7.38 -2.71 3.71
CA ASP A 151 7.51 -2.98 5.16
C ASP A 151 6.66 -1.98 5.95
N ALA A 152 5.46 -2.43 6.32
CA ALA A 152 4.50 -1.61 7.06
C ALA A 152 5.03 -1.18 8.43
N LYS A 153 5.86 -2.03 9.07
CA LYS A 153 6.48 -1.71 10.35
C LYS A 153 7.55 -0.64 10.19
N GLU A 154 8.42 -0.77 9.20
CA GLU A 154 9.43 0.24 8.91
C GLU A 154 8.78 1.60 8.64
N SER A 155 7.74 1.63 7.80
CA SER A 155 7.00 2.85 7.48
C SER A 155 6.40 3.51 8.73
N ALA A 156 5.79 2.71 9.61
CA ALA A 156 5.20 3.20 10.86
C ALA A 156 6.24 3.72 11.84
N VAL A 157 7.37 3.02 11.97
CA VAL A 157 8.49 3.47 12.82
C VAL A 157 9.04 4.81 12.31
N LEU A 158 9.21 4.95 11.00
CA LEU A 158 9.66 6.22 10.41
C LEU A 158 8.66 7.36 10.64
N GLU A 159 7.35 7.08 10.51
CA GLU A 159 6.30 8.06 10.84
C GLU A 159 6.40 8.52 12.30
N GLY A 160 6.48 7.58 13.22
CA GLY A 160 6.67 7.88 14.65
C GLY A 160 7.96 8.65 14.93
N GLN A 161 9.05 8.31 14.24
CA GLN A 161 10.37 8.94 14.43
C GLN A 161 10.37 10.42 14.01
N ILE A 162 9.66 10.79 12.94
CA ILE A 162 9.45 12.20 12.54
C ILE A 162 8.90 13.01 13.72
N LEU A 163 7.93 12.46 14.43
CA LEU A 163 7.28 13.11 15.57
C LEU A 163 8.16 13.11 16.82
N VAL A 164 8.85 12.01 17.11
CA VAL A 164 9.82 11.91 18.22
C VAL A 164 10.91 12.96 18.07
N ASP A 165 11.48 13.09 16.88
CA ASP A 165 12.56 14.07 16.61
C ASP A 165 12.06 15.51 16.76
N ALA A 166 10.84 15.78 16.31
CA ALA A 166 10.21 17.09 16.47
C ALA A 166 9.97 17.42 17.95
N TYR A 167 9.42 16.48 18.72
CA TYR A 167 9.17 16.65 20.15
C TYR A 167 10.47 16.86 20.94
N ARG A 168 11.48 16.07 20.67
CA ARG A 168 12.80 16.19 21.33
C ARG A 168 13.47 17.53 21.04
N LYS A 169 13.32 18.02 19.83
CA LYS A 169 13.87 19.34 19.44
C LYS A 169 13.12 20.49 20.12
N ASN A 170 11.80 20.44 20.15
CA ASN A 170 10.93 21.41 20.81
C ASN A 170 9.57 20.78 21.13
N PRO A 171 9.30 20.43 22.39
CA PRO A 171 8.02 19.81 22.78
C PRO A 171 6.79 20.58 22.33
N SER A 172 6.84 21.93 22.35
CA SER A 172 5.72 22.77 21.92
C SER A 172 5.35 22.62 20.43
N THR A 173 6.18 21.93 19.65
CA THR A 173 5.83 21.59 18.25
C THR A 173 4.63 20.67 18.19
N LEU A 174 4.49 19.74 19.12
CA LEU A 174 3.40 18.77 19.21
C LEU A 174 2.45 19.08 20.36
N ASP A 175 2.96 19.31 21.57
CA ASP A 175 2.22 19.77 22.76
C ASP A 175 2.00 21.29 22.66
N ARG A 176 0.94 21.66 21.95
CA ARG A 176 0.63 23.06 21.64
C ARG A 176 0.05 23.80 22.84
N ASN A 177 -0.74 23.10 23.65
CA ASN A 177 -1.39 23.69 24.83
C ASN A 177 -0.47 23.76 26.06
N GLY A 178 0.67 23.03 26.02
CA GLY A 178 1.69 23.04 27.08
C GLY A 178 1.29 22.29 28.35
N ASP A 179 0.35 21.35 28.28
CA ASP A 179 -0.07 20.56 29.43
C ASP A 179 0.82 19.33 29.70
N GLY A 180 1.80 19.09 28.84
CA GLY A 180 2.77 18.00 28.97
C GLY A 180 2.34 16.70 28.30
N VAL A 181 1.24 16.70 27.54
CA VAL A 181 0.71 15.52 26.83
C VAL A 181 0.30 15.91 25.42
N VAL A 182 0.67 15.12 24.43
CA VAL A 182 0.24 15.32 23.05
C VAL A 182 -1.07 14.55 22.82
N SER A 183 -2.16 15.27 22.72
CA SER A 183 -3.49 14.71 22.51
C SER A 183 -3.74 14.41 21.02
N TYR A 184 -3.99 13.14 20.67
CA TYR A 184 -4.10 12.73 19.28
C TYR A 184 -5.39 12.02 18.91
N VAL A 185 -5.72 12.07 17.63
CA VAL A 185 -6.75 11.24 16.99
C VAL A 185 -6.08 10.36 15.93
N LEU A 186 -6.73 9.21 15.61
CA LEU A 186 -6.17 8.20 14.73
C LEU A 186 -7.12 7.90 13.58
N LEU A 187 -6.64 7.98 12.35
CA LEU A 187 -7.33 7.56 11.12
C LEU A 187 -6.74 6.25 10.62
N GLU A 188 -7.57 5.21 10.66
CA GLU A 188 -7.16 3.84 10.35
C GLU A 188 -7.64 3.42 8.96
N GLY A 189 -6.84 2.60 8.29
CA GLY A 189 -7.21 1.93 7.05
C GLY A 189 -8.28 0.85 7.25
N GLU A 190 -8.45 -0.05 6.27
CA GLU A 190 -9.40 -1.16 6.38
C GLU A 190 -9.03 -2.14 7.50
N THR A 191 -10.02 -2.60 8.26
CA THR A 191 -9.83 -3.43 9.47
C THR A 191 -9.09 -4.75 9.20
N ASN A 192 -9.29 -5.36 8.04
CA ASN A 192 -8.68 -6.64 7.68
C ASN A 192 -7.38 -6.49 6.88
N HIS A 193 -6.88 -5.28 6.68
CA HIS A 193 -5.62 -5.03 6.00
C HIS A 193 -4.46 -5.11 7.00
N GLN A 194 -3.45 -5.95 6.72
CA GLN A 194 -2.31 -6.12 7.64
C GLN A 194 -1.58 -4.81 7.93
N ASP A 195 -1.40 -3.95 6.91
CA ASP A 195 -0.70 -2.67 7.08
C ASP A 195 -1.45 -1.72 8.01
N SER A 196 -2.79 -1.72 8.01
CA SER A 196 -3.57 -0.87 8.91
C SER A 196 -3.26 -1.17 10.37
N LEU A 197 -3.25 -2.45 10.72
CA LEU A 197 -2.96 -2.91 12.08
C LEU A 197 -1.51 -2.61 12.48
N ILE A 198 -0.57 -2.95 11.61
CA ILE A 198 0.87 -2.78 11.85
C ILE A 198 1.23 -1.29 11.94
N ARG A 199 0.76 -0.47 11.01
CA ARG A 199 1.02 0.97 10.99
C ARG A 199 0.47 1.65 12.25
N THR A 200 -0.76 1.29 12.66
CA THR A 200 -1.36 1.80 13.91
C THR A 200 -0.54 1.45 15.13
N GLU A 201 -0.18 0.18 15.30
CA GLU A 201 0.57 -0.29 16.46
C GLU A 201 1.95 0.38 16.54
N TRP A 202 2.74 0.30 15.46
CA TRP A 202 4.14 0.71 15.51
C TRP A 202 4.36 2.22 15.48
N SER A 203 3.46 3.01 14.90
CA SER A 203 3.51 4.47 15.03
C SER A 203 3.35 4.91 16.50
N ILE A 204 2.38 4.30 17.20
CA ILE A 204 2.10 4.59 18.61
C ILE A 204 3.24 4.10 19.51
N GLU A 205 3.70 2.87 19.32
CA GLU A 205 4.81 2.31 20.15
C GLU A 205 6.10 3.12 19.94
N THR A 206 6.39 3.56 18.71
CA THR A 206 7.56 4.41 18.45
C THR A 206 7.49 5.75 19.19
N LEU A 207 6.32 6.37 19.27
CA LEU A 207 6.13 7.60 20.04
C LEU A 207 6.37 7.36 21.54
N LYS A 208 5.81 6.28 22.10
CA LYS A 208 5.99 5.93 23.51
C LYS A 208 7.46 5.61 23.84
N ASP A 209 8.09 4.77 23.03
CA ASP A 209 9.51 4.39 23.18
C ASP A 209 10.43 5.62 23.00
N GLY A 210 10.02 6.55 22.17
CA GLY A 210 10.67 7.83 21.96
C GLY A 210 10.55 8.82 23.15
N GLY A 211 9.70 8.50 24.14
CA GLY A 211 9.45 9.31 25.32
C GLY A 211 8.51 10.48 25.07
N VAL A 212 7.67 10.42 24.04
CA VAL A 212 6.62 11.41 23.78
C VAL A 212 5.38 11.03 24.61
N PRO A 213 4.95 11.87 25.57
CA PRO A 213 3.72 11.63 26.30
C PRO A 213 2.52 11.82 25.36
N ILE A 214 1.77 10.77 25.07
CA ILE A 214 0.64 10.80 24.16
C ILE A 214 -0.64 10.33 24.83
N GLU A 215 -1.77 10.95 24.48
CA GLU A 215 -3.11 10.55 24.88
C GLU A 215 -4.04 10.45 23.69
N LYS A 216 -4.66 9.27 23.50
CA LYS A 216 -5.63 9.07 22.43
C LYS A 216 -6.97 9.69 22.81
N ILE A 217 -7.43 10.69 22.06
CA ILE A 217 -8.77 11.24 22.20
C ILE A 217 -9.79 10.26 21.60
N THR A 218 -9.60 9.90 20.32
CA THR A 218 -10.48 9.01 19.58
C THR A 218 -9.77 8.42 18.36
N GLY A 219 -10.44 7.53 17.66
CA GLY A 219 -9.99 6.99 16.37
C GLY A 219 -11.15 6.46 15.56
N GLY A 220 -10.93 6.28 14.27
CA GLY A 220 -11.93 5.77 13.36
C GLY A 220 -11.34 5.17 12.10
N ILE A 221 -12.10 4.23 11.52
CA ILE A 221 -11.75 3.55 10.29
C ILE A 221 -12.24 4.39 9.12
N ALA A 222 -11.31 4.86 8.30
CA ALA A 222 -11.58 5.64 7.09
C ALA A 222 -11.25 4.90 5.79
N ASN A 223 -10.93 3.59 5.88
CA ASN A 223 -10.79 2.67 4.74
C ASN A 223 -9.85 3.17 3.62
N TRP A 224 -8.77 3.84 3.97
CA TRP A 224 -7.81 4.46 3.05
C TRP A 224 -8.39 5.62 2.23
N GLU A 225 -9.57 6.14 2.59
CA GLU A 225 -10.31 7.09 1.77
C GLU A 225 -10.31 8.50 2.33
N ARG A 226 -9.91 9.46 1.48
CA ARG A 226 -9.87 10.90 1.78
C ARG A 226 -11.22 11.43 2.27
N ASN A 227 -12.31 11.06 1.59
CA ASN A 227 -13.64 11.57 1.94
C ASN A 227 -14.13 11.04 3.30
N GLN A 228 -13.87 9.76 3.60
CA GLN A 228 -14.25 9.17 4.89
C GLN A 228 -13.43 9.78 6.03
N ALA A 229 -12.13 9.95 5.83
CA ALA A 229 -11.26 10.62 6.80
C ALA A 229 -11.68 12.07 7.04
N SER A 230 -12.07 12.78 5.99
CA SER A 230 -12.56 14.14 6.09
C SER A 230 -13.84 14.23 6.92
N ALA A 231 -14.80 13.32 6.71
CA ALA A 231 -16.05 13.30 7.47
C ALA A 231 -15.81 12.99 8.96
N LEU A 232 -14.91 12.03 9.27
CA LEU A 232 -14.53 11.74 10.66
C LEU A 232 -13.86 12.96 11.32
N MET A 233 -12.93 13.59 10.62
CA MET A 233 -12.21 14.75 11.16
C MET A 233 -13.14 15.94 11.38
N GLU A 234 -14.09 16.21 10.48
CA GLU A 234 -15.11 17.25 10.70
C GLU A 234 -15.89 17.02 12.00
N GLN A 235 -16.35 15.79 12.23
CA GLN A 235 -17.05 15.46 13.46
C GLN A 235 -16.13 15.63 14.69
N TRP A 236 -14.89 15.19 14.63
CA TRP A 236 -13.96 15.32 15.75
C TRP A 236 -13.59 16.77 16.07
N LEU A 237 -13.52 17.63 15.06
CA LEU A 237 -13.31 19.07 15.27
C LEU A 237 -14.50 19.72 16.00
N LEU A 238 -15.73 19.26 15.74
CA LEU A 238 -16.93 19.70 16.46
C LEU A 238 -16.94 19.19 17.91
N ASP A 239 -16.54 17.94 18.13
CA ASP A 239 -16.63 17.29 19.45
C ASP A 239 -15.48 17.70 20.39
N TYR A 240 -14.28 17.87 19.84
CA TYR A 240 -13.06 18.04 20.64
C TYR A 240 -12.34 19.37 20.38
N GLY A 241 -12.54 19.99 19.23
CA GLY A 241 -11.99 21.34 18.89
C GLY A 241 -10.48 21.44 19.10
N ASN A 242 -10.08 22.41 19.90
CA ASN A 242 -8.66 22.73 20.12
C ASN A 242 -7.91 21.67 20.93
N LYS A 243 -8.55 20.63 21.44
CA LYS A 243 -7.86 19.52 22.15
C LYS A 243 -7.06 18.64 21.20
N ILE A 244 -7.41 18.64 19.91
CA ILE A 244 -6.69 17.83 18.91
C ILE A 244 -5.39 18.54 18.54
N GLU A 245 -4.26 17.91 18.80
CA GLU A 245 -2.94 18.46 18.51
C GLU A 245 -2.24 17.69 17.37
N LEU A 246 -2.52 16.37 17.28
CA LEU A 246 -1.91 15.46 16.31
C LEU A 246 -2.98 14.56 15.69
N VAL A 247 -2.84 14.29 14.39
CA VAL A 247 -3.58 13.26 13.67
C VAL A 247 -2.58 12.27 13.10
N LEU A 248 -2.65 11.03 13.58
CA LEU A 248 -1.92 9.90 13.00
C LEU A 248 -2.79 9.28 11.90
N CYS A 249 -2.26 9.13 10.70
CA CYS A 249 -3.00 8.60 9.56
C CYS A 249 -2.26 7.43 8.94
N ASN A 250 -2.91 6.28 8.82
CA ASN A 250 -2.27 5.12 8.22
C ASN A 250 -1.87 5.32 6.74
N ASN A 251 -2.40 6.36 6.05
CA ASN A 251 -1.93 6.75 4.71
C ASN A 251 -2.12 8.25 4.41
N ASP A 252 -1.55 8.69 3.28
CA ASP A 252 -1.60 10.08 2.81
C ASP A 252 -3.01 10.54 2.45
N ASP A 253 -3.81 9.70 1.78
CA ASP A 253 -5.16 10.10 1.38
C ASP A 253 -6.05 10.43 2.59
N MET A 254 -5.93 9.68 3.67
CA MET A 254 -6.62 9.99 4.92
C MET A 254 -6.05 11.26 5.59
N ALA A 255 -4.74 11.47 5.53
CA ALA A 255 -4.12 12.69 6.04
C ALA A 255 -4.59 13.93 5.25
N LEU A 256 -4.70 13.81 3.93
CA LEU A 256 -5.26 14.86 3.07
C LEU A 256 -6.74 15.11 3.38
N GLY A 257 -7.52 14.07 3.67
CA GLY A 257 -8.91 14.20 4.09
C GLY A 257 -9.06 14.97 5.40
N ALA A 258 -8.21 14.67 6.39
CA ALA A 258 -8.15 15.43 7.64
C ALA A 258 -7.74 16.89 7.40
N SER A 259 -6.77 17.13 6.51
CA SER A 259 -6.36 18.47 6.10
C SER A 259 -7.50 19.28 5.48
N ASP A 260 -8.29 18.65 4.61
CA ASP A 260 -9.47 19.29 4.00
C ASP A 260 -10.51 19.73 5.05
N ALA A 261 -10.74 18.90 6.06
CA ALA A 261 -11.65 19.22 7.15
C ALA A 261 -11.14 20.39 8.01
N ILE A 262 -9.85 20.39 8.32
CA ILE A 262 -9.18 21.46 9.07
C ILE A 262 -9.27 22.80 8.32
N GLU A 263 -9.03 22.78 7.00
CA GLU A 263 -9.12 23.98 6.15
C GLU A 263 -10.56 24.51 6.11
N ARG A 264 -11.56 23.63 5.93
CA ARG A 264 -12.98 24.04 5.96
C ARG A 264 -13.44 24.61 7.30
N ALA A 265 -12.84 24.13 8.40
CA ALA A 265 -13.08 24.69 9.73
C ALA A 265 -12.41 26.05 9.97
N GLY A 266 -11.64 26.56 9.00
CA GLY A 266 -10.92 27.83 9.11
C GLY A 266 -9.69 27.77 10.03
N ILE A 267 -9.20 26.58 10.34
CA ILE A 267 -8.00 26.39 11.15
C ILE A 267 -6.76 26.52 10.25
N VAL A 268 -5.79 27.32 10.71
CA VAL A 268 -4.55 27.55 9.96
C VAL A 268 -3.78 26.24 9.76
N ALA A 269 -3.31 25.99 8.54
CA ALA A 269 -2.50 24.82 8.22
C ALA A 269 -1.29 24.70 9.16
N GLY A 270 -0.98 23.47 9.58
CA GLY A 270 0.11 23.21 10.53
C GLY A 270 -0.20 23.49 12.00
N THR A 271 -1.37 24.02 12.33
CA THR A 271 -1.82 24.18 13.74
C THR A 271 -1.99 22.80 14.38
N ILE A 272 -2.71 21.91 13.73
CA ILE A 272 -2.80 20.48 14.09
C ILE A 272 -1.77 19.75 13.24
N LYS A 273 -0.94 18.91 13.84
CA LYS A 273 0.08 18.16 13.11
C LYS A 273 -0.56 16.93 12.47
N LEU A 274 -0.33 16.76 11.17
CA LEU A 274 -0.84 15.66 10.36
C LEU A 274 0.34 14.87 9.82
N VAL A 275 0.37 13.58 10.03
CA VAL A 275 1.35 12.68 9.41
C VAL A 275 0.66 11.58 8.64
N GLY A 276 1.28 11.13 7.57
CA GLY A 276 0.79 10.07 6.70
C GLY A 276 1.91 9.17 6.21
N ILE A 277 1.52 8.14 5.50
CA ILE A 277 2.40 7.15 4.89
C ILE A 277 1.96 6.99 3.43
N ASP A 278 2.84 6.63 2.55
CA ASP A 278 2.82 6.28 1.13
C ASP A 278 3.72 7.20 0.29
N GLY A 279 3.98 8.44 0.73
CA GLY A 279 4.79 9.40 -0.03
C GLY A 279 4.18 9.73 -1.39
N THR A 280 2.84 9.76 -1.48
CA THR A 280 2.14 10.07 -2.74
C THR A 280 2.49 11.46 -3.26
N PRO A 281 2.40 11.73 -4.58
CA PRO A 281 2.65 13.08 -5.09
C PRO A 281 1.81 14.15 -4.40
N ALA A 282 0.54 13.85 -4.08
CA ALA A 282 -0.34 14.77 -3.35
C ALA A 282 0.07 14.96 -1.88
N GLY A 283 0.49 13.87 -1.21
CA GLY A 283 1.03 13.93 0.16
C GLY A 283 2.32 14.75 0.24
N GLN A 284 3.24 14.52 -0.71
CA GLN A 284 4.48 15.32 -0.81
C GLN A 284 4.21 16.79 -1.08
N GLU A 285 3.22 17.12 -1.91
CA GLU A 285 2.85 18.52 -2.17
C GLU A 285 2.24 19.16 -0.91
N ALA A 286 1.32 18.47 -0.25
CA ALA A 286 0.73 18.95 1.00
C ALA A 286 1.78 19.15 2.12
N PHE A 287 2.82 18.32 2.15
CA PHE A 287 3.98 18.53 3.03
C PHE A 287 4.73 19.83 2.67
N ARG A 288 5.02 20.08 1.38
CA ARG A 288 5.67 21.31 0.94
C ARG A 288 4.84 22.56 1.24
N GLU A 289 3.52 22.46 1.17
CA GLU A 289 2.59 23.52 1.52
C GLU A 289 2.40 23.71 3.05
N GLY A 290 2.98 22.85 3.88
CA GLY A 290 2.84 22.89 5.34
C GLY A 290 1.48 22.39 5.85
N LYS A 291 0.68 21.73 5.01
CA LYS A 291 -0.58 21.09 5.37
C LYS A 291 -0.35 19.77 6.11
N LEU A 292 0.61 18.98 5.66
CA LEU A 292 1.11 17.82 6.38
C LEU A 292 2.41 18.18 7.11
N PHE A 293 2.59 17.61 8.28
CA PHE A 293 3.83 17.72 9.05
C PHE A 293 4.89 16.73 8.55
N GLY A 294 4.47 15.63 7.99
CA GLY A 294 5.33 14.62 7.37
C GLY A 294 4.54 13.56 6.60
N THR A 295 5.22 12.92 5.68
CA THR A 295 4.79 11.68 5.03
C THR A 295 5.98 10.77 4.84
N VAL A 296 5.75 9.45 4.93
CA VAL A 296 6.77 8.42 4.76
C VAL A 296 6.59 7.78 3.39
N GLU A 297 7.65 7.73 2.60
CA GLU A 297 7.64 7.00 1.33
C GLU A 297 7.64 5.48 1.60
N SER A 298 6.64 4.77 1.11
CA SER A 298 6.57 3.30 1.18
C SER A 298 7.51 2.68 0.15
N SER A 299 8.47 1.88 0.61
CA SER A 299 9.52 1.25 -0.21
C SER A 299 9.39 -0.28 -0.25
#